data_9afb1ea4bbe5d93c03623a8b0f16070a
#
_entry.id   9afb1ea4bbe5d93c03623a8b0f16070a
#
_cell.length_a   1.000
_cell.length_b   1.000
_cell.length_c   1.000
_cell.angle_alpha   90.00
_cell.angle_beta   90.00
_cell.angle_gamma   90.00
#
_symmetry.space_group_name_H-M   'P 1'
#
loop_
_entity.id
_entity.type
_entity.pdbx_description
1 polymer ?
#
loop_
_entity_poly.entity_id
_entity_poly.type
_entity_poly.pdbx_seq_one_letter_code
_entity_poly.pdbx_strand_id
1 'polypeptide(L)'
;LDDIDPLANMAEEFCISLINWFPGNAALNAREGFREWAINLGAPVRTIMPFYQMSGDYTLFAATDIGIFDVTLSSSAPPLSKATTNGYYKFVTFGNVSFQYLVAVNGNGVPSLIYDGTNWIEMTQVDPPVTPGQVKGVDPDKFSHVMVFKRRLWFVEKDSMTAWYLPVDSTGGEAKPFYLTSVFRRGGKLLYMIDWSVDAGNGLQNQLVFVSTAGEVAVYNGTDPDNAETWTLDAVFYAAPPVGERGASRIGGDVLMVTTNGLIPLTKVFMGIMSEAPNEQALSKRISRTLNRLILSRRYQLNWEVINLPTLQAAMILVPPNGNEPPVQFVMNILTGAWTRFDLPANCGALALGDYYFGTVDGRVMKFGNDIYLDDMKIDGTGGDPITCSLFSAYSYMESPTTLKHWKLIRPLFQALQPPNYRLTLNTDFDNSALAGNPAPPAEPQVEPLWDDAIWDQAFWSSALTTFRPWVGVSALGFCAALLLKVTVNEPTSLVAVEFVFEEGGVV
;
A
#
# COMPACT_ATOMS: atom_id res chain seq x y z
N LEU A 1 14.79 0.54 -6.03
CA LEU A 1 15.37 0.63 -4.71
C LEU A 1 16.04 -0.70 -4.35
N ASP A 2 17.27 -0.66 -3.87
CA ASP A 2 18.01 -1.81 -3.35
C ASP A 2 18.77 -1.39 -2.08
N ASP A 3 18.56 -2.11 -0.99
CA ASP A 3 19.21 -1.85 0.30
C ASP A 3 20.04 -3.04 0.80
N ILE A 4 20.20 -4.09 -0.02
CA ILE A 4 20.92 -5.32 0.35
C ILE A 4 22.32 -5.34 -0.20
N ASP A 5 22.46 -5.07 -1.50
CA ASP A 5 23.73 -5.23 -2.18
C ASP A 5 24.76 -4.25 -1.60
N PRO A 6 26.03 -4.70 -1.41
CA PRO A 6 27.10 -3.79 -1.04
C PRO A 6 27.23 -2.67 -2.07
N LEU A 7 27.46 -1.45 -1.63
CA LEU A 7 27.52 -0.26 -2.50
C LEU A 7 28.48 -0.44 -3.68
N ALA A 8 29.56 -1.16 -3.49
CA ALA A 8 30.56 -1.43 -4.52
C ALA A 8 30.11 -2.44 -5.61
N ASN A 9 29.09 -3.26 -5.31
CA ASN A 9 28.61 -4.33 -6.20
C ASN A 9 27.17 -4.10 -6.64
N MET A 10 26.55 -3.00 -6.22
CA MET A 10 25.19 -2.66 -6.62
C MET A 10 25.13 -2.37 -8.12
N ALA A 11 24.23 -3.00 -8.83
CA ALA A 11 24.06 -2.76 -10.25
C ALA A 11 23.56 -1.33 -10.52
N GLU A 12 23.99 -0.71 -11.60
CA GLU A 12 23.71 0.69 -11.93
C GLU A 12 22.24 1.01 -12.16
N GLU A 13 21.43 -0.01 -12.43
CA GLU A 13 19.98 0.09 -12.58
C GLU A 13 19.23 0.27 -11.24
N PHE A 14 19.91 0.11 -10.11
CA PHE A 14 19.33 0.27 -8.77
C PHE A 14 19.63 1.64 -8.17
N CYS A 15 18.90 1.91 -7.10
CA CYS A 15 19.05 3.14 -6.31
C CYS A 15 19.26 2.77 -4.84
N ILE A 16 20.17 3.46 -4.18
CA ILE A 16 20.40 3.36 -2.73
C ILE A 16 19.17 3.92 -1.98
N SER A 17 18.57 4.98 -2.52
CA SER A 17 17.35 5.59 -1.99
C SER A 17 16.50 6.13 -3.14
N LEU A 18 15.20 5.88 -3.07
CA LEU A 18 14.21 6.40 -4.01
C LEU A 18 12.94 6.76 -3.22
N ILE A 19 12.64 8.05 -3.16
CA ILE A 19 11.52 8.58 -2.37
C ILE A 19 10.66 9.46 -3.27
N ASN A 20 9.34 9.23 -3.25
CA ASN A 20 8.33 9.97 -4.01
C ASN A 20 8.48 9.91 -5.54
N TRP A 21 9.37 9.09 -6.03
CA TRP A 21 9.46 8.70 -7.42
C TRP A 21 8.81 7.35 -7.63
N PHE A 22 7.93 7.22 -8.61
CA PHE A 22 7.36 5.93 -9.02
C PHE A 22 8.12 5.40 -10.25
N PRO A 23 8.76 4.24 -10.15
CA PRO A 23 9.52 3.66 -11.25
C PRO A 23 8.57 3.11 -12.32
N GLY A 24 8.42 3.86 -13.41
CA GLY A 24 7.71 3.42 -14.62
C GLY A 24 8.58 2.54 -15.53
N ASN A 25 8.06 2.18 -16.71
CA ASN A 25 8.80 1.35 -17.67
C ASN A 25 9.94 2.11 -18.36
N ALA A 26 9.80 3.42 -18.56
CA ALA A 26 10.75 4.23 -19.32
C ALA A 26 11.31 5.44 -18.54
N ALA A 27 10.71 5.79 -17.42
CA ALA A 27 11.09 6.97 -16.65
C ALA A 27 10.73 6.78 -15.18
N LEU A 28 11.33 7.61 -14.32
CA LEU A 28 10.89 7.81 -12.95
C LEU A 28 9.86 8.93 -12.94
N ASN A 29 8.64 8.63 -12.59
CA ASN A 29 7.56 9.62 -12.50
C ASN A 29 7.44 10.14 -11.07
N ALA A 30 7.32 11.43 -10.88
CA ALA A 30 6.94 11.97 -9.57
C ALA A 30 5.57 11.39 -9.18
N ARG A 31 5.40 11.01 -7.89
CA ARG A 31 4.09 10.60 -7.42
C ARG A 31 3.11 11.75 -7.48
N GLU A 32 1.85 11.43 -7.58
CA GLU A 32 0.80 12.40 -7.33
C GLU A 32 0.73 12.77 -5.85
N GLY A 33 0.15 13.90 -5.56
CA GLY A 33 -0.11 14.41 -4.22
C GLY A 33 -1.46 14.00 -3.67
N PHE A 34 -1.94 14.75 -2.69
CA PHE A 34 -3.22 14.48 -2.05
C PHE A 34 -3.89 15.76 -1.54
N ARG A 35 -5.21 15.68 -1.40
CA ARG A 35 -6.02 16.76 -0.85
C ARG A 35 -6.88 16.31 0.31
N GLU A 36 -7.27 17.25 1.15
CA GLU A 36 -8.27 17.03 2.18
C GLU A 36 -9.60 16.60 1.55
N TRP A 37 -10.18 15.53 2.08
CA TRP A 37 -11.50 15.06 1.69
C TRP A 37 -12.51 15.24 2.81
N ALA A 38 -12.16 14.81 4.01
CA ALA A 38 -12.96 15.06 5.22
C ALA A 38 -12.02 15.39 6.38
N ILE A 39 -12.38 16.41 7.16
CA ILE A 39 -11.57 16.90 8.29
C ILE A 39 -12.38 16.95 9.57
N ASN A 40 -11.71 17.19 10.70
CA ASN A 40 -12.33 17.33 12.02
C ASN A 40 -13.06 16.07 12.53
N LEU A 41 -12.54 14.89 12.23
CA LEU A 41 -13.09 13.63 12.78
C LEU A 41 -12.73 13.40 14.27
N GLY A 42 -11.96 14.27 14.88
CA GLY A 42 -11.72 14.34 16.33
C GLY A 42 -10.79 13.27 16.92
N ALA A 43 -10.45 12.23 16.19
CA ALA A 43 -9.53 11.17 16.61
C ALA A 43 -8.85 10.51 15.36
N PRO A 44 -7.72 9.78 15.52
CA PRO A 44 -7.06 9.10 14.43
C PRO A 44 -8.02 8.23 13.62
N VAL A 45 -7.96 8.33 12.29
CA VAL A 45 -8.72 7.44 11.41
C VAL A 45 -8.03 6.08 11.40
N ARG A 46 -8.78 5.04 11.79
CA ARG A 46 -8.28 3.67 11.91
C ARG A 46 -8.68 2.78 10.75
N THR A 47 -9.82 3.07 10.12
CA THR A 47 -10.34 2.28 9.00
C THR A 47 -11.14 3.17 8.07
N ILE A 48 -11.01 2.95 6.78
CA ILE A 48 -11.88 3.50 5.75
C ILE A 48 -12.64 2.33 5.13
N MET A 49 -13.97 2.43 5.06
CA MET A 49 -14.85 1.34 4.64
C MET A 49 -15.74 1.81 3.48
N PRO A 50 -15.42 1.47 2.23
CA PRO A 50 -16.31 1.68 1.12
C PRO A 50 -17.44 0.64 1.14
N PHE A 51 -18.65 1.10 0.89
CA PHE A 51 -19.84 0.28 0.74
C PHE A 51 -20.53 0.61 -0.57
N TYR A 52 -20.82 -0.40 -1.39
CA TYR A 52 -21.53 -0.28 -2.65
C TYR A 52 -22.91 -0.89 -2.52
N GLN A 53 -23.92 -0.12 -2.90
CA GLN A 53 -25.32 -0.58 -2.91
C GLN A 53 -25.66 -1.30 -4.21
N MET A 54 -26.70 -2.11 -4.19
CA MET A 54 -27.22 -2.77 -5.40
C MET A 54 -27.74 -1.77 -6.45
N SER A 55 -28.14 -0.57 -6.02
CA SER A 55 -28.51 0.55 -6.90
C SER A 55 -27.37 1.11 -7.72
N GLY A 56 -26.12 0.81 -7.35
CA GLY A 56 -24.90 1.42 -7.89
C GLY A 56 -24.42 2.64 -7.10
N ASP A 57 -25.20 3.10 -6.12
CA ASP A 57 -24.75 4.13 -5.18
C ASP A 57 -23.66 3.59 -4.26
N TYR A 58 -22.83 4.48 -3.72
CA TYR A 58 -21.82 4.10 -2.75
C TYR A 58 -21.85 5.01 -1.52
N THR A 59 -21.38 4.49 -0.42
CA THR A 59 -21.16 5.23 0.81
C THR A 59 -19.74 4.96 1.29
N LEU A 60 -19.03 5.99 1.70
CA LEU A 60 -17.69 5.88 2.25
C LEU A 60 -17.72 6.22 3.74
N PHE A 61 -17.30 5.29 4.57
CA PHE A 61 -17.22 5.49 6.01
C PHE A 61 -15.77 5.61 6.47
N ALA A 62 -15.53 6.50 7.42
CA ALA A 62 -14.26 6.61 8.15
C ALA A 62 -14.50 6.30 9.64
N ALA A 63 -13.84 5.26 10.15
CA ALA A 63 -13.94 4.85 11.54
C ALA A 63 -12.75 5.38 12.33
N THR A 64 -13.08 6.05 13.44
CA THR A 64 -12.14 6.58 14.43
C THR A 64 -12.43 5.99 15.81
N ASP A 65 -11.58 6.28 16.80
CA ASP A 65 -11.81 5.80 18.19
C ASP A 65 -12.95 6.51 18.91
N ILE A 66 -13.70 7.41 18.24
CA ILE A 66 -14.89 8.09 18.79
C ILE A 66 -16.17 7.84 17.98
N GLY A 67 -16.04 7.35 16.73
CA GLY A 67 -17.21 7.09 15.90
C GLY A 67 -16.87 6.70 14.47
N ILE A 68 -17.90 6.24 13.77
CA ILE A 68 -17.91 5.99 12.33
C ILE A 68 -18.61 7.18 11.68
N PHE A 69 -17.92 7.88 10.81
CA PHE A 69 -18.40 9.06 10.10
C PHE A 69 -18.72 8.73 8.65
N ASP A 70 -19.77 9.32 8.12
CA ASP A 70 -20.04 9.29 6.69
C ASP A 70 -19.18 10.35 5.98
N VAL A 71 -18.27 9.90 5.16
CA VAL A 71 -17.33 10.72 4.38
C VAL A 71 -17.53 10.54 2.88
N THR A 72 -18.72 10.16 2.46
CA THR A 72 -19.08 9.98 1.05
C THR A 72 -18.86 11.25 0.26
N LEU A 73 -19.23 12.38 0.82
CA LEU A 73 -19.00 13.70 0.25
C LEU A 73 -17.85 14.41 0.97
N SER A 74 -17.11 15.21 0.19
CA SER A 74 -16.08 16.07 0.76
C SER A 74 -16.69 17.05 1.77
N SER A 75 -16.20 17.08 3.01
CA SER A 75 -16.79 17.85 4.09
C SER A 75 -15.80 18.25 5.17
N SER A 76 -15.94 19.48 5.66
CA SER A 76 -15.23 19.96 6.85
C SER A 76 -15.87 19.53 8.17
N ALA A 77 -17.09 18.98 8.14
CA ALA A 77 -17.84 18.50 9.28
C ALA A 77 -18.68 17.27 8.88
N PRO A 78 -18.02 16.11 8.63
CA PRO A 78 -18.73 14.91 8.22
C PRO A 78 -19.68 14.43 9.31
N PRO A 79 -20.90 13.94 8.94
CA PRO A 79 -21.87 13.48 9.93
C PRO A 79 -21.41 12.21 10.63
N LEU A 80 -21.65 12.15 11.95
CA LEU A 80 -21.47 10.93 12.72
C LEU A 80 -22.60 9.94 12.38
N SER A 81 -22.21 8.80 11.83
CA SER A 81 -23.13 7.72 11.43
C SER A 81 -23.37 6.72 12.57
N LYS A 82 -22.33 6.37 13.33
CA LYS A 82 -22.41 5.44 14.47
C LYS A 82 -21.34 5.78 15.51
N ALA A 83 -21.69 5.84 16.79
CA ALA A 83 -20.70 5.95 17.86
C ALA A 83 -19.96 4.61 18.07
N THR A 84 -18.66 4.67 18.29
CA THR A 84 -17.81 3.53 18.68
C THR A 84 -16.65 4.03 19.53
N THR A 85 -16.00 3.15 20.27
CA THR A 85 -14.83 3.48 21.11
C THR A 85 -13.52 2.94 20.53
N ASN A 86 -13.59 2.24 19.39
CA ASN A 86 -12.42 1.72 18.68
C ASN A 86 -12.74 1.60 17.19
N GLY A 87 -12.01 2.33 16.37
CA GLY A 87 -12.23 2.39 14.92
C GLY A 87 -11.49 1.32 14.09
N TYR A 88 -10.82 0.36 14.70
CA TYR A 88 -10.04 -0.65 13.99
C TYR A 88 -10.90 -1.83 13.53
N TYR A 89 -11.72 -1.63 12.52
CA TYR A 89 -12.60 -2.65 11.96
C TYR A 89 -11.95 -3.41 10.79
N LYS A 90 -12.25 -4.71 10.67
CA LYS A 90 -12.17 -5.48 9.43
C LYS A 90 -13.56 -5.59 8.88
N PHE A 91 -13.68 -5.47 7.58
CA PHE A 91 -14.99 -5.39 6.95
C PHE A 91 -15.03 -6.14 5.62
N VAL A 92 -16.25 -6.50 5.25
CA VAL A 92 -16.54 -7.10 3.94
C VAL A 92 -17.93 -6.68 3.49
N THR A 93 -18.09 -6.49 2.18
CA THR A 93 -19.42 -6.36 1.59
C THR A 93 -20.00 -7.74 1.35
N PHE A 94 -21.20 -7.98 1.85
CA PHE A 94 -21.95 -9.21 1.70
C PHE A 94 -23.27 -8.95 1.01
N GLY A 95 -23.52 -9.63 -0.11
CA GLY A 95 -24.77 -9.54 -0.85
C GLY A 95 -25.56 -10.83 -0.77
N ASN A 96 -26.86 -10.73 -0.55
CA ASN A 96 -27.82 -11.79 -0.81
C ASN A 96 -28.76 -11.40 -1.96
N VAL A 97 -29.80 -12.20 -2.24
CA VAL A 97 -30.71 -11.98 -3.36
C VAL A 97 -31.44 -10.63 -3.28
N SER A 98 -31.62 -10.08 -2.08
CA SER A 98 -32.47 -8.91 -1.84
C SER A 98 -31.73 -7.65 -1.39
N PHE A 99 -30.59 -7.82 -0.72
CA PHE A 99 -29.90 -6.74 -0.03
C PHE A 99 -28.37 -6.90 -0.10
N GLN A 100 -27.71 -5.78 0.02
CA GLN A 100 -26.26 -5.71 0.20
C GLN A 100 -25.97 -5.11 1.57
N TYR A 101 -25.03 -5.70 2.27
CA TYR A 101 -24.65 -5.33 3.65
C TYR A 101 -23.16 -5.06 3.73
N LEU A 102 -22.77 -4.12 4.57
CA LEU A 102 -21.40 -3.99 5.03
C LEU A 102 -21.30 -4.62 6.42
N VAL A 103 -20.53 -5.68 6.53
CA VAL A 103 -20.28 -6.36 7.80
C VAL A 103 -18.92 -5.94 8.32
N ALA A 104 -18.85 -5.39 9.52
CA ALA A 104 -17.63 -4.87 10.14
C ALA A 104 -17.43 -5.47 11.53
N VAL A 105 -16.26 -6.07 11.76
CA VAL A 105 -15.91 -6.71 13.05
C VAL A 105 -14.61 -6.10 13.59
N ASN A 106 -14.47 -6.10 14.90
CA ASN A 106 -13.33 -5.44 15.54
C ASN A 106 -12.56 -6.38 16.50
N GLY A 107 -13.28 -7.18 17.29
CA GLY A 107 -12.69 -8.12 18.25
C GLY A 107 -11.97 -7.46 19.45
N ASN A 108 -12.13 -6.14 19.66
CA ASN A 108 -11.47 -5.41 20.74
C ASN A 108 -12.48 -4.85 21.77
N GLY A 109 -13.55 -5.61 22.06
CA GLY A 109 -14.54 -5.24 23.06
C GLY A 109 -15.54 -4.17 22.60
N VAL A 110 -15.67 -3.98 21.29
CA VAL A 110 -16.73 -3.19 20.67
C VAL A 110 -17.61 -4.09 19.83
N PRO A 111 -18.91 -3.76 19.69
CA PRO A 111 -19.83 -4.58 18.92
C PRO A 111 -19.40 -4.78 17.46
N SER A 112 -19.60 -5.98 16.96
CA SER A 112 -19.60 -6.25 15.53
C SER A 112 -20.85 -5.62 14.90
N LEU A 113 -20.70 -5.04 13.72
CA LEU A 113 -21.70 -4.18 13.10
C LEU A 113 -22.11 -4.70 11.72
N ILE A 114 -23.35 -4.45 11.36
CA ILE A 114 -23.88 -4.62 10.01
C ILE A 114 -24.51 -3.31 9.58
N TYR A 115 -24.16 -2.80 8.41
CA TYR A 115 -24.84 -1.70 7.76
C TYR A 115 -25.72 -2.23 6.64
N ASP A 116 -27.02 -1.90 6.68
CA ASP A 116 -28.02 -2.41 5.75
C ASP A 116 -28.29 -1.50 4.53
N GLY A 117 -27.47 -0.46 4.38
CA GLY A 117 -27.66 0.60 3.39
C GLY A 117 -28.36 1.84 3.96
N THR A 118 -28.89 1.76 5.19
CA THR A 118 -29.58 2.87 5.87
C THR A 118 -29.13 2.99 7.32
N ASN A 119 -29.08 1.88 8.05
CA ASN A 119 -28.82 1.87 9.47
C ASN A 119 -27.69 0.90 9.84
N TRP A 120 -26.98 1.25 10.91
CA TRP A 120 -26.05 0.34 11.59
C TRP A 120 -26.78 -0.52 12.60
N ILE A 121 -26.68 -1.85 12.46
CA ILE A 121 -27.24 -2.86 13.34
C ILE A 121 -26.07 -3.49 14.11
N GLU A 122 -26.15 -3.54 15.42
CA GLU A 122 -25.20 -4.28 16.25
C GLU A 122 -25.51 -5.77 16.18
N MET A 123 -24.48 -6.58 15.94
CA MET A 123 -24.62 -8.03 16.04
C MET A 123 -24.74 -8.44 17.50
N THR A 124 -25.68 -9.32 17.78
CA THR A 124 -25.96 -9.76 19.16
C THR A 124 -26.12 -11.26 19.25
N GLN A 125 -25.71 -11.84 20.38
CA GLN A 125 -25.96 -13.25 20.65
C GLN A 125 -27.38 -13.45 21.16
N VAL A 126 -28.20 -14.20 20.42
CA VAL A 126 -29.62 -14.48 20.77
C VAL A 126 -29.98 -15.92 20.39
N ASP A 127 -30.83 -16.59 21.19
CA ASP A 127 -31.34 -17.92 20.92
C ASP A 127 -32.86 -17.97 21.17
N PRO A 128 -33.71 -18.19 20.15
CA PRO A 128 -33.40 -18.33 18.73
C PRO A 128 -33.14 -17.00 18.05
N PRO A 129 -32.27 -16.95 17.03
CA PRO A 129 -32.04 -15.74 16.21
C PRO A 129 -33.22 -15.54 15.24
N VAL A 130 -33.76 -14.34 15.19
CA VAL A 130 -34.97 -13.99 14.39
C VAL A 130 -34.71 -12.91 13.36
N THR A 131 -33.79 -11.97 13.65
CA THR A 131 -33.52 -10.79 12.80
C THR A 131 -32.09 -10.78 12.27
N PRO A 132 -31.80 -10.01 11.20
CA PRO A 132 -30.42 -9.76 10.77
C PRO A 132 -29.52 -9.33 11.92
N GLY A 133 -28.29 -9.84 11.96
CA GLY A 133 -27.32 -9.54 13.02
C GLY A 133 -27.49 -10.37 14.31
N GLN A 134 -28.57 -11.10 14.48
CA GLN A 134 -28.72 -12.02 15.60
C GLN A 134 -28.02 -13.36 15.33
N VAL A 135 -27.12 -13.75 16.20
CA VAL A 135 -26.27 -14.94 16.06
C VAL A 135 -26.47 -15.85 17.26
N LYS A 136 -26.65 -17.15 17.01
CA LYS A 136 -26.65 -18.17 18.04
C LYS A 136 -25.33 -18.93 18.03
N GLY A 137 -24.83 -19.30 19.20
CA GLY A 137 -23.67 -20.19 19.36
C GLY A 137 -22.39 -19.49 19.78
N VAL A 138 -22.21 -18.21 19.40
CA VAL A 138 -21.02 -17.43 19.72
C VAL A 138 -21.38 -15.97 19.99
N ASP A 139 -20.60 -15.32 20.82
CA ASP A 139 -20.68 -13.88 21.05
C ASP A 139 -20.00 -13.12 19.88
N PRO A 140 -20.75 -12.32 19.08
CA PRO A 140 -20.21 -11.64 17.93
C PRO A 140 -19.13 -10.57 18.25
N ASP A 141 -19.08 -10.09 19.49
CA ASP A 141 -18.06 -9.10 19.92
C ASP A 141 -16.65 -9.71 19.95
N LYS A 142 -16.55 -11.04 19.90
CA LYS A 142 -15.29 -11.75 19.78
C LYS A 142 -14.78 -11.91 18.35
N PHE A 143 -15.54 -11.50 17.35
CA PHE A 143 -15.12 -11.62 15.96
C PHE A 143 -14.03 -10.58 15.63
N SER A 144 -12.86 -11.07 15.25
CA SER A 144 -11.70 -10.25 14.91
C SER A 144 -11.44 -10.11 13.42
N HIS A 145 -11.95 -11.02 12.60
CA HIS A 145 -11.83 -10.97 11.16
C HIS A 145 -13.12 -11.50 10.52
N VAL A 146 -13.47 -10.97 9.35
CA VAL A 146 -14.65 -11.41 8.58
C VAL A 146 -14.29 -11.51 7.09
N MET A 147 -14.87 -12.53 6.44
CA MET A 147 -14.82 -12.64 4.98
C MET A 147 -16.05 -13.36 4.43
N VAL A 148 -16.27 -13.26 3.15
CA VAL A 148 -17.30 -13.99 2.41
C VAL A 148 -16.65 -15.13 1.62
N PHE A 149 -17.12 -16.35 1.84
CA PHE A 149 -16.72 -17.49 1.02
C PHE A 149 -17.92 -18.36 0.71
N LYS A 150 -18.13 -18.69 -0.58
CA LYS A 150 -19.27 -19.53 -1.05
C LYS A 150 -20.62 -19.08 -0.48
N ARG A 151 -20.89 -17.75 -0.59
CA ARG A 151 -22.14 -17.12 -0.13
C ARG A 151 -22.42 -17.26 1.37
N ARG A 152 -21.40 -17.52 2.18
CA ARG A 152 -21.46 -17.55 3.65
C ARG A 152 -20.55 -16.50 4.24
N LEU A 153 -20.97 -15.90 5.32
CA LEU A 153 -20.10 -15.11 6.19
C LEU A 153 -19.27 -16.04 7.07
N TRP A 154 -17.99 -15.80 7.06
CA TRP A 154 -17.02 -16.48 7.91
C TRP A 154 -16.35 -15.49 8.83
N PHE A 155 -16.12 -15.89 10.08
CA PHE A 155 -15.51 -15.07 11.11
C PHE A 155 -14.37 -15.81 11.79
N VAL A 156 -13.38 -15.07 12.23
CA VAL A 156 -12.33 -15.56 13.14
C VAL A 156 -12.72 -15.16 14.56
N GLU A 157 -12.74 -16.11 15.48
CA GLU A 157 -12.87 -15.83 16.89
C GLU A 157 -11.51 -15.36 17.44
N LYS A 158 -11.50 -14.19 18.05
CA LYS A 158 -10.29 -13.61 18.60
C LYS A 158 -9.64 -14.50 19.63
N ASP A 159 -8.31 -14.57 19.59
CA ASP A 159 -7.48 -15.30 20.55
C ASP A 159 -7.73 -16.81 20.58
N SER A 160 -8.34 -17.37 19.53
CA SER A 160 -8.65 -18.80 19.39
C SER A 160 -8.09 -19.39 18.09
N MET A 161 -8.25 -20.70 17.91
CA MET A 161 -8.01 -21.43 16.66
C MET A 161 -9.34 -21.82 16.00
N THR A 162 -10.40 -21.07 16.27
CA THR A 162 -11.75 -21.36 15.78
C THR A 162 -12.17 -20.30 14.76
N ALA A 163 -12.62 -20.75 13.62
CA ALA A 163 -13.44 -19.96 12.71
C ALA A 163 -14.92 -20.28 12.93
N TRP A 164 -15.78 -19.35 12.61
CA TRP A 164 -17.22 -19.50 12.67
C TRP A 164 -17.82 -19.17 11.31
N TYR A 165 -18.86 -19.87 10.91
CA TYR A 165 -19.59 -19.55 9.68
C TYR A 165 -21.10 -19.54 9.90
N LEU A 166 -21.77 -18.65 9.16
CA LEU A 166 -23.22 -18.52 9.15
C LEU A 166 -23.86 -19.35 8.03
N PRO A 167 -25.18 -19.57 8.08
CA PRO A 167 -25.91 -20.15 6.98
C PRO A 167 -25.72 -19.39 5.64
N VAL A 168 -25.98 -20.06 4.53
CA VAL A 168 -25.89 -19.45 3.19
C VAL A 168 -26.83 -18.25 3.09
N ASP A 169 -26.35 -17.17 2.46
CA ASP A 169 -27.08 -15.93 2.19
C ASP A 169 -27.68 -15.24 3.44
N SER A 170 -27.13 -15.51 4.60
CA SER A 170 -27.62 -14.98 5.86
C SER A 170 -26.60 -14.09 6.57
N THR A 171 -27.07 -12.99 7.16
CA THR A 171 -26.31 -12.10 8.04
C THR A 171 -26.53 -12.40 9.52
N GLY A 172 -27.25 -13.47 9.84
CA GLY A 172 -27.50 -13.95 11.20
C GLY A 172 -27.86 -15.44 11.17
N GLY A 173 -28.28 -15.97 12.32
CA GLY A 173 -28.68 -17.38 12.43
C GLY A 173 -27.74 -18.17 13.34
N GLU A 174 -27.84 -19.48 13.27
CA GLU A 174 -26.97 -20.37 14.04
C GLU A 174 -25.57 -20.41 13.44
N ALA A 175 -24.60 -19.85 14.15
CA ALA A 175 -23.18 -19.93 13.77
C ALA A 175 -22.64 -21.31 14.13
N LYS A 176 -21.90 -21.92 13.23
CA LYS A 176 -21.26 -23.21 13.44
C LYS A 176 -19.73 -23.01 13.58
N PRO A 177 -19.11 -23.67 14.57
CA PRO A 177 -17.68 -23.59 14.77
C PRO A 177 -16.92 -24.48 13.78
N PHE A 178 -15.80 -23.99 13.31
CA PHE A 178 -14.83 -24.71 12.51
C PHE A 178 -13.49 -24.73 13.23
N TYR A 179 -13.12 -25.88 13.76
CA TYR A 179 -11.95 -26.03 14.64
C TYR A 179 -10.68 -26.33 13.83
N LEU A 180 -9.68 -25.49 13.94
CA LEU A 180 -8.37 -25.64 13.29
C LEU A 180 -7.28 -26.20 14.24
N THR A 181 -7.62 -26.45 15.50
CA THR A 181 -6.67 -26.98 16.50
C THR A 181 -6.08 -28.34 16.15
N SER A 182 -6.79 -29.16 15.40
CA SER A 182 -6.29 -30.45 14.91
C SER A 182 -5.43 -30.34 13.65
N VAL A 183 -5.52 -29.21 12.96
CA VAL A 183 -4.84 -28.94 11.68
C VAL A 183 -3.53 -28.24 11.91
N PHE A 184 -3.54 -27.19 12.72
CA PHE A 184 -2.35 -26.41 13.09
C PHE A 184 -1.59 -27.08 14.24
N ARG A 185 -0.27 -27.17 14.11
CA ARG A 185 0.60 -27.92 15.05
C ARG A 185 1.64 -27.05 15.74
N ARG A 186 1.87 -25.82 15.24
CA ARG A 186 2.86 -24.89 15.80
C ARG A 186 2.31 -24.01 16.91
N GLY A 187 1.03 -24.18 17.25
CA GLY A 187 0.35 -23.33 18.22
C GLY A 187 0.05 -21.93 17.67
N GLY A 188 -0.18 -20.97 18.55
CA GLY A 188 -0.59 -19.62 18.18
C GLY A 188 -2.10 -19.47 18.14
N LYS A 189 -2.60 -18.59 17.28
CA LYS A 189 -4.02 -18.23 17.13
C LYS A 189 -4.33 -18.10 15.65
N LEU A 190 -5.58 -18.29 15.27
CA LEU A 190 -6.03 -17.93 13.93
C LEU A 190 -6.00 -16.41 13.79
N LEU A 191 -5.38 -15.92 12.74
CA LEU A 191 -5.20 -14.48 12.54
C LEU A 191 -6.21 -13.91 11.55
N TYR A 192 -6.27 -14.46 10.36
CA TYR A 192 -7.21 -14.07 9.32
C TYR A 192 -7.49 -15.22 8.35
N MET A 193 -8.49 -15.01 7.53
CA MET A 193 -8.85 -15.86 6.40
C MET A 193 -8.79 -15.03 5.13
N ILE A 194 -8.49 -15.68 4.01
CA ILE A 194 -8.48 -15.04 2.70
C ILE A 194 -8.92 -16.02 1.62
N ASP A 195 -9.64 -15.56 0.61
CA ASP A 195 -9.96 -16.33 -0.56
C ASP A 195 -8.80 -16.33 -1.55
N TRP A 196 -8.50 -17.49 -2.10
CA TRP A 196 -7.46 -17.67 -3.07
C TRP A 196 -7.98 -18.42 -4.28
N SER A 197 -7.77 -17.90 -5.46
CA SER A 197 -8.20 -18.53 -6.71
C SER A 197 -6.99 -19.08 -7.44
N VAL A 198 -6.91 -20.39 -7.54
CA VAL A 198 -5.83 -21.08 -8.26
C VAL A 198 -6.42 -21.71 -9.51
N ASP A 199 -5.73 -21.55 -10.64
CA ASP A 199 -5.97 -22.35 -11.83
C ASP A 199 -5.11 -23.64 -11.74
N ALA A 200 -5.74 -24.71 -11.34
CA ALA A 200 -5.09 -26.04 -11.22
C ALA A 200 -5.15 -26.84 -12.53
N GLY A 201 -5.42 -26.17 -13.68
CA GLY A 201 -5.55 -26.82 -14.99
C GLY A 201 -6.96 -27.39 -15.28
N ASN A 202 -7.85 -27.41 -14.29
CA ASN A 202 -9.25 -27.84 -14.42
C ASN A 202 -10.23 -26.66 -14.25
N GLY A 203 -9.75 -25.40 -14.41
CA GLY A 203 -10.50 -24.17 -14.19
C GLY A 203 -10.17 -23.51 -12.85
N LEU A 204 -10.63 -22.27 -12.69
CA LEU A 204 -10.44 -21.49 -11.46
C LEU A 204 -11.21 -22.14 -10.29
N GLN A 205 -10.47 -22.58 -9.30
CA GLN A 205 -11.01 -23.07 -8.04
C GLN A 205 -10.77 -22.02 -6.95
N ASN A 206 -11.85 -21.58 -6.31
CA ASN A 206 -11.75 -20.68 -5.16
C ASN A 206 -11.55 -21.53 -3.90
N GLN A 207 -10.45 -21.32 -3.23
CA GLN A 207 -10.07 -21.97 -1.99
C GLN A 207 -10.17 -20.99 -0.81
N LEU A 208 -10.48 -21.51 0.37
CA LEU A 208 -10.45 -20.75 1.61
C LEU A 208 -9.13 -21.05 2.33
N VAL A 209 -8.38 -19.99 2.59
CA VAL A 209 -7.08 -20.07 3.25
C VAL A 209 -7.19 -19.51 4.66
N PHE A 210 -6.78 -20.31 5.64
CA PHE A 210 -6.68 -19.93 7.05
C PHE A 210 -5.22 -19.70 7.40
N VAL A 211 -4.92 -18.58 8.05
CA VAL A 211 -3.56 -18.20 8.40
C VAL A 211 -3.44 -18.00 9.90
N SER A 212 -2.48 -18.70 10.52
CA SER A 212 -2.20 -18.58 11.96
C SER A 212 -1.13 -17.55 12.27
N THR A 213 -1.09 -17.05 13.50
CA THR A 213 -0.02 -16.15 13.98
C THR A 213 1.35 -16.82 14.01
N ALA A 214 1.40 -18.17 13.98
CA ALA A 214 2.64 -18.94 13.92
C ALA A 214 3.16 -19.15 12.49
N GLY A 215 2.43 -18.66 11.47
CA GLY A 215 2.79 -18.80 10.06
C GLY A 215 2.35 -20.14 9.44
N GLU A 216 1.44 -20.87 10.09
CA GLU A 216 0.80 -22.01 9.45
C GLU A 216 -0.34 -21.55 8.57
N VAL A 217 -0.41 -22.11 7.36
CA VAL A 217 -1.36 -21.76 6.31
C VAL A 217 -2.09 -23.02 5.90
N ALA A 218 -3.38 -23.13 6.22
CA ALA A 218 -4.23 -24.25 5.84
C ALA A 218 -5.14 -23.85 4.67
N VAL A 219 -5.15 -24.65 3.62
CA VAL A 219 -5.90 -24.39 2.40
C VAL A 219 -7.03 -25.42 2.30
N TYR A 220 -8.25 -24.93 2.27
CA TYR A 220 -9.45 -25.73 2.13
C TYR A 220 -10.16 -25.48 0.81
N ASN A 221 -10.69 -26.52 0.24
CA ASN A 221 -11.50 -26.49 -0.97
C ASN A 221 -12.88 -27.09 -0.68
N GLY A 222 -13.89 -26.55 -1.32
CA GLY A 222 -15.25 -27.09 -1.18
C GLY A 222 -16.34 -26.04 -1.17
N THR A 223 -17.57 -26.50 -0.95
CA THR A 223 -18.76 -25.65 -0.97
C THR A 223 -19.51 -25.66 0.35
N ASP A 224 -19.50 -26.79 1.06
CA ASP A 224 -20.25 -26.96 2.30
C ASP A 224 -19.38 -27.53 3.42
N PRO A 225 -19.01 -26.72 4.41
CA PRO A 225 -18.16 -27.16 5.53
C PRO A 225 -18.82 -28.18 6.46
N ASP A 226 -20.14 -28.40 6.36
CA ASP A 226 -20.87 -29.42 7.11
C ASP A 226 -20.72 -30.81 6.47
N ASN A 227 -20.27 -30.89 5.22
CA ASN A 227 -20.18 -32.17 4.49
C ASN A 227 -18.71 -32.48 4.16
N ALA A 228 -18.17 -33.48 4.84
CA ALA A 228 -16.78 -33.92 4.65
C ALA A 228 -16.48 -34.48 3.23
N GLU A 229 -17.49 -34.84 2.44
CA GLU A 229 -17.30 -35.30 1.06
C GLU A 229 -17.05 -34.09 0.10
N THR A 230 -17.59 -32.94 0.46
CA THR A 230 -17.52 -31.71 -0.37
C THR A 230 -16.61 -30.62 0.21
N TRP A 231 -16.04 -30.86 1.39
CA TRP A 231 -15.15 -29.94 2.09
C TRP A 231 -13.87 -30.63 2.52
N THR A 232 -12.78 -30.36 1.84
CA THR A 232 -11.50 -31.06 2.01
C THR A 232 -10.37 -30.11 2.37
N LEU A 233 -9.47 -30.59 3.23
CA LEU A 233 -8.18 -29.95 3.47
C LEU A 233 -7.23 -30.36 2.34
N ASP A 234 -6.87 -29.41 1.48
CA ASP A 234 -5.94 -29.68 0.39
C ASP A 234 -4.51 -29.80 0.89
N ALA A 235 -4.08 -28.84 1.73
CA ALA A 235 -2.73 -28.86 2.30
C ALA A 235 -2.58 -27.92 3.50
N VAL A 236 -1.49 -28.13 4.26
CA VAL A 236 -1.00 -27.22 5.28
C VAL A 236 0.43 -26.83 4.93
N PHE A 237 0.66 -25.53 4.80
CA PHE A 237 1.96 -24.96 4.48
C PHE A 237 2.50 -24.16 5.65
N TYR A 238 3.79 -23.83 5.57
CA TYR A 238 4.47 -23.05 6.59
C TYR A 238 5.09 -21.81 5.94
N ALA A 239 4.65 -20.65 6.37
CA ALA A 239 5.23 -19.36 6.05
C ALA A 239 5.98 -18.82 7.27
N ALA A 240 6.71 -17.72 7.11
CA ALA A 240 7.14 -16.93 8.24
C ALA A 240 5.90 -16.30 8.94
N PRO A 241 5.97 -16.04 10.25
CA PRO A 241 4.86 -15.43 10.98
C PRO A 241 4.34 -14.17 10.29
N PRO A 242 3.03 -14.06 10.03
CA PRO A 242 2.44 -12.90 9.40
C PRO A 242 2.46 -11.68 10.34
N VAL A 243 2.43 -10.49 9.75
CA VAL A 243 2.46 -9.22 10.47
C VAL A 243 1.15 -8.47 10.22
N GLY A 244 0.45 -8.17 11.33
CA GLY A 244 -0.81 -7.45 11.28
C GLY A 244 -2.00 -8.27 10.77
N GLU A 245 -3.18 -7.89 11.18
CA GLU A 245 -4.44 -8.56 10.81
C GLU A 245 -4.98 -8.12 9.45
N ARG A 246 -4.39 -7.07 8.85
CA ARG A 246 -4.67 -6.57 7.50
C ARG A 246 -3.45 -6.69 6.58
N GLY A 247 -2.44 -7.44 7.01
CA GLY A 247 -1.17 -7.62 6.31
C GLY A 247 -1.24 -8.54 5.09
N ALA A 248 -2.43 -8.86 4.59
CA ALA A 248 -2.61 -9.67 3.39
C ALA A 248 -3.66 -9.05 2.47
N SER A 249 -3.41 -9.12 1.16
CA SER A 249 -4.33 -8.62 0.15
C SER A 249 -4.23 -9.46 -1.12
N ARG A 250 -5.36 -9.59 -1.81
CA ARG A 250 -5.41 -10.21 -3.13
C ARG A 250 -4.96 -9.21 -4.19
N ILE A 251 -3.95 -9.59 -4.95
CA ILE A 251 -3.38 -8.78 -6.04
C ILE A 251 -3.28 -9.65 -7.29
N GLY A 252 -4.13 -9.36 -8.26
CA GLY A 252 -4.27 -10.22 -9.42
C GLY A 252 -4.81 -11.61 -9.07
N GLY A 253 -4.13 -12.67 -9.49
CA GLY A 253 -4.46 -14.06 -9.17
C GLY A 253 -3.79 -14.61 -7.91
N ASP A 254 -2.99 -13.82 -7.21
CA ASP A 254 -2.26 -14.26 -6.02
C ASP A 254 -2.64 -13.45 -4.77
N VAL A 255 -2.22 -13.93 -3.63
CA VAL A 255 -2.35 -13.27 -2.32
C VAL A 255 -0.96 -12.87 -1.85
N LEU A 256 -0.77 -11.58 -1.62
CA LEU A 256 0.46 -11.07 -1.02
C LEU A 256 0.30 -10.92 0.49
N MET A 257 1.22 -11.50 1.25
CA MET A 257 1.23 -11.44 2.72
C MET A 257 2.49 -10.76 3.23
N VAL A 258 2.36 -9.81 4.15
CA VAL A 258 3.48 -9.30 4.94
C VAL A 258 3.77 -10.27 6.06
N THR A 259 4.99 -10.76 6.09
CA THR A 259 5.50 -11.67 7.11
C THR A 259 6.76 -11.11 7.74
N THR A 260 7.26 -11.74 8.78
CA THR A 260 8.55 -11.34 9.40
C THR A 260 9.75 -11.45 8.44
N ASN A 261 9.58 -12.13 7.31
CA ASN A 261 10.58 -12.26 6.24
C ASN A 261 10.30 -11.34 5.05
N GLY A 262 9.36 -10.41 5.17
CA GLY A 262 8.97 -9.47 4.11
C GLY A 262 7.65 -9.85 3.41
N LEU A 263 7.43 -9.30 2.22
CA LEU A 263 6.24 -9.53 1.41
C LEU A 263 6.37 -10.81 0.61
N ILE A 264 5.52 -11.80 0.88
CA ILE A 264 5.59 -13.13 0.28
C ILE A 264 4.28 -13.41 -0.47
N PRO A 265 4.34 -13.87 -1.75
CA PRO A 265 3.16 -14.36 -2.46
C PRO A 265 2.78 -15.76 -1.97
N LEU A 266 1.48 -15.99 -1.81
CA LEU A 266 0.95 -17.28 -1.33
C LEU A 266 1.29 -18.43 -2.27
N THR A 267 1.32 -18.19 -3.58
CA THR A 267 1.74 -19.19 -4.58
C THR A 267 3.13 -19.76 -4.29
N LYS A 268 4.08 -18.93 -3.80
CA LYS A 268 5.41 -19.42 -3.43
C LYS A 268 5.41 -20.27 -2.16
N VAL A 269 4.53 -19.94 -1.21
CA VAL A 269 4.32 -20.77 -0.02
C VAL A 269 3.75 -22.12 -0.43
N PHE A 270 2.75 -22.13 -1.32
CA PHE A 270 2.12 -23.34 -1.85
C PHE A 270 3.10 -24.27 -2.60
N MET A 271 3.99 -23.73 -3.41
CA MET A 271 4.96 -24.54 -4.15
C MET A 271 6.00 -25.22 -3.26
N GLY A 272 5.90 -25.08 -1.94
CA GLY A 272 6.82 -25.71 -0.99
C GLY A 272 8.26 -25.19 -1.07
N ILE A 273 8.48 -24.11 -1.79
CA ILE A 273 9.78 -23.48 -1.96
C ILE A 273 10.16 -22.67 -0.72
N MET A 274 9.82 -23.14 0.46
CA MET A 274 10.41 -22.66 1.71
C MET A 274 11.80 -23.23 1.85
N SER A 275 12.71 -22.79 0.97
CA SER A 275 14.11 -23.17 1.01
C SER A 275 14.78 -22.64 2.28
N GLU A 276 15.96 -23.17 2.57
CA GLU A 276 16.81 -22.77 3.69
C GLU A 276 17.19 -21.27 3.72
N ALA A 277 16.83 -20.51 2.68
CA ALA A 277 17.01 -19.05 2.56
C ALA A 277 15.66 -18.32 2.37
N PRO A 278 14.89 -18.10 3.45
CA PRO A 278 13.53 -17.57 3.37
C PRO A 278 13.42 -16.16 2.77
N ASN A 279 14.49 -15.36 2.81
CA ASN A 279 14.49 -14.00 2.24
C ASN A 279 14.61 -13.99 0.70
N GLU A 280 15.08 -15.07 0.08
CA GLU A 280 15.28 -15.09 -1.38
C GLU A 280 13.99 -15.15 -2.18
N GLN A 281 12.88 -15.50 -1.54
CA GLN A 281 11.59 -15.69 -2.19
C GLN A 281 10.64 -14.51 -1.98
N ALA A 282 10.97 -13.64 -1.05
CA ALA A 282 10.18 -12.44 -0.82
C ALA A 282 10.28 -11.51 -2.03
N LEU A 283 9.12 -11.00 -2.50
CA LEU A 283 9.10 -9.94 -3.50
C LEU A 283 9.84 -8.70 -3.02
N SER A 284 9.88 -8.51 -1.71
CA SER A 284 10.58 -7.41 -1.04
C SER A 284 12.06 -7.71 -0.75
N LYS A 285 12.68 -8.71 -1.42
CA LYS A 285 14.09 -9.06 -1.22
C LYS A 285 15.00 -7.83 -1.28
N ARG A 286 14.83 -7.01 -2.31
CA ARG A 286 15.66 -5.82 -2.55
C ARG A 286 15.57 -4.73 -1.48
N ILE A 287 14.51 -4.71 -0.68
CA ILE A 287 14.28 -3.73 0.41
C ILE A 287 14.28 -4.40 1.78
N SER A 288 14.78 -5.64 1.87
CA SER A 288 14.59 -6.47 3.07
C SER A 288 15.32 -5.93 4.30
N ARG A 289 16.46 -5.25 4.13
CA ARG A 289 17.19 -4.67 5.26
C ARG A 289 16.36 -3.60 5.96
N THR A 290 15.79 -2.66 5.21
CA THR A 290 14.96 -1.58 5.75
C THR A 290 13.61 -2.10 6.20
N LEU A 291 12.93 -2.92 5.38
CA LEU A 291 11.60 -3.45 5.71
C LEU A 291 11.65 -4.34 6.96
N ASN A 292 12.60 -5.27 7.06
CA ASN A 292 12.71 -6.17 8.22
C ASN A 292 13.01 -5.41 9.51
N ARG A 293 13.84 -4.34 9.44
CA ARG A 293 14.08 -3.47 10.59
C ARG A 293 12.79 -2.80 11.08
N LEU A 294 11.97 -2.30 10.14
CA LEU A 294 10.66 -1.70 10.47
C LEU A 294 9.68 -2.75 10.99
N ILE A 295 9.65 -3.95 10.41
CA ILE A 295 8.85 -5.05 10.92
C ILE A 295 9.22 -5.38 12.36
N LEU A 296 10.51 -5.56 12.66
CA LEU A 296 10.97 -5.87 14.01
C LEU A 296 10.60 -4.80 15.04
N SER A 297 10.67 -3.52 14.66
CA SER A 297 10.34 -2.41 15.56
C SER A 297 8.85 -2.15 15.70
N ARG A 298 8.01 -2.51 14.68
CA ARG A 298 6.61 -2.11 14.60
C ARG A 298 5.63 -3.28 14.45
N ARG A 299 6.07 -4.54 14.55
CA ARG A 299 5.23 -5.74 14.30
C ARG A 299 3.99 -5.86 15.18
N TYR A 300 4.00 -5.21 16.34
CA TYR A 300 2.86 -5.21 17.26
C TYR A 300 1.94 -4.00 17.10
N GLN A 301 2.28 -3.07 16.21
CA GLN A 301 1.41 -1.95 15.88
C GLN A 301 0.26 -2.44 15.00
N LEU A 302 -0.91 -1.84 15.21
CA LEU A 302 -2.06 -2.02 14.33
C LEU A 302 -1.82 -1.27 13.00
N ASN A 303 -2.64 -1.53 12.01
CA ASN A 303 -2.63 -0.85 10.71
C ASN A 303 -1.45 -1.22 9.78
N TRP A 304 -0.86 -2.38 9.93
CA TRP A 304 -0.13 -2.98 8.82
C TRP A 304 -1.15 -3.38 7.74
N GLU A 305 -1.02 -2.83 6.55
CA GLU A 305 -1.93 -3.09 5.44
C GLU A 305 -1.16 -3.37 4.15
N VAL A 306 -1.70 -4.25 3.32
CA VAL A 306 -1.29 -4.40 1.92
C VAL A 306 -2.43 -3.89 1.06
N ILE A 307 -2.16 -2.90 0.24
CA ILE A 307 -3.15 -2.22 -0.58
C ILE A 307 -2.78 -2.43 -2.05
N ASN A 308 -3.74 -2.89 -2.84
CA ASN A 308 -3.63 -2.92 -4.28
C ASN A 308 -4.05 -1.56 -4.86
N LEU A 309 -3.19 -0.92 -5.65
CA LEU A 309 -3.44 0.33 -6.36
C LEU A 309 -3.51 0.06 -7.87
N PRO A 310 -4.68 -0.35 -8.39
CA PRO A 310 -4.80 -0.79 -9.80
C PRO A 310 -4.48 0.32 -10.80
N THR A 311 -4.83 1.56 -10.50
CA THR A 311 -4.57 2.74 -11.37
C THR A 311 -3.07 2.97 -11.58
N LEU A 312 -2.26 2.72 -10.56
CA LEU A 312 -0.80 2.79 -10.62
C LEU A 312 -0.16 1.45 -11.00
N GLN A 313 -0.94 0.37 -11.12
CA GLN A 313 -0.42 -0.99 -11.25
C GLN A 313 0.60 -1.33 -10.16
N ALA A 314 0.28 -0.95 -8.93
CA ALA A 314 1.19 -1.03 -7.80
C ALA A 314 0.59 -1.79 -6.62
N ALA A 315 1.48 -2.46 -5.87
CA ALA A 315 1.22 -2.99 -4.55
C ALA A 315 1.89 -2.11 -3.49
N MET A 316 1.15 -1.66 -2.50
CA MET A 316 1.65 -0.81 -1.44
C MET A 316 1.62 -1.53 -0.10
N ILE A 317 2.73 -1.53 0.61
CA ILE A 317 2.80 -1.93 2.03
C ILE A 317 2.72 -0.66 2.87
N LEU A 318 1.67 -0.53 3.65
CA LEU A 318 1.51 0.50 4.64
C LEU A 318 2.17 0.05 5.94
N VAL A 319 3.21 0.75 6.36
CA VAL A 319 3.91 0.54 7.63
C VAL A 319 3.38 1.55 8.65
N PRO A 320 2.75 1.10 9.75
CA PRO A 320 2.12 2.02 10.71
C PRO A 320 3.15 2.93 11.41
N PRO A 321 2.71 4.09 11.93
CA PRO A 321 3.57 4.96 12.74
C PRO A 321 3.97 4.27 14.04
N ASN A 322 5.08 4.72 14.65
CA ASN A 322 5.53 4.24 15.95
C ASN A 322 6.01 5.42 16.80
N GLY A 323 5.23 5.79 17.80
CA GLY A 323 5.50 7.00 18.58
C GLY A 323 5.58 8.24 17.68
N ASN A 324 6.73 8.92 17.66
CA ASN A 324 6.98 10.10 16.82
C ASN A 324 7.47 9.76 15.41
N GLU A 325 7.73 8.47 15.12
CA GLU A 325 8.14 8.06 13.77
C GLU A 325 6.92 8.00 12.86
N PRO A 326 6.95 8.70 11.70
CA PRO A 326 5.81 8.74 10.78
C PRO A 326 5.54 7.37 10.14
N PRO A 327 4.35 7.17 9.56
CA PRO A 327 4.08 6.02 8.71
C PRO A 327 4.99 6.03 7.48
N VAL A 328 5.22 4.88 6.89
CA VAL A 328 6.05 4.71 5.69
C VAL A 328 5.31 3.82 4.71
N GLN A 329 5.35 4.14 3.44
CA GLN A 329 4.79 3.28 2.41
C GLN A 329 5.90 2.77 1.49
N PHE A 330 5.98 1.45 1.36
CA PHE A 330 6.77 0.82 0.29
C PHE A 330 5.83 0.47 -0.85
N VAL A 331 6.15 0.96 -2.02
CA VAL A 331 5.33 0.81 -3.23
C VAL A 331 6.11 0.02 -4.26
N MET A 332 5.52 -1.06 -4.73
CA MET A 332 6.09 -1.92 -5.77
C MET A 332 5.31 -1.75 -7.06
N ASN A 333 5.98 -1.44 -8.13
CA ASN A 333 5.39 -1.58 -9.46
C ASN A 333 5.23 -3.09 -9.77
N ILE A 334 4.00 -3.56 -9.99
CA ILE A 334 3.68 -4.98 -10.19
C ILE A 334 4.29 -5.51 -11.49
N LEU A 335 4.41 -4.67 -12.52
CA LEU A 335 4.93 -5.09 -13.83
C LEU A 335 6.44 -5.29 -13.82
N THR A 336 7.17 -4.38 -13.18
CA THR A 336 8.64 -4.37 -13.20
C THR A 336 9.27 -4.99 -11.95
N GLY A 337 8.49 -5.15 -10.88
CA GLY A 337 9.01 -5.55 -9.56
C GLY A 337 9.86 -4.49 -8.88
N ALA A 338 9.93 -3.28 -9.42
CA ALA A 338 10.73 -2.18 -8.89
C ALA A 338 10.07 -1.56 -7.67
N TRP A 339 10.87 -1.25 -6.64
CA TRP A 339 10.42 -0.69 -5.38
C TRP A 339 10.75 0.78 -5.26
N THR A 340 9.86 1.51 -4.61
CA THR A 340 10.05 2.88 -4.15
C THR A 340 9.45 3.08 -2.76
N ARG A 341 9.70 4.24 -2.18
CA ARG A 341 9.11 4.65 -0.92
C ARG A 341 8.31 5.92 -1.12
N PHE A 342 7.08 5.96 -0.57
CA PHE A 342 6.30 7.19 -0.43
C PHE A 342 6.32 7.65 1.04
N ASP A 343 6.11 8.93 1.25
CA ASP A 343 6.08 9.59 2.57
C ASP A 343 4.71 10.19 2.88
N LEU A 344 3.65 9.50 2.49
CA LEU A 344 2.28 9.91 2.80
C LEU A 344 2.00 9.80 4.31
N PRO A 345 1.21 10.72 4.90
CA PRO A 345 0.81 10.62 6.31
C PRO A 345 -0.30 9.57 6.53
N ALA A 346 -0.30 8.49 5.75
CA ALA A 346 -1.35 7.49 5.73
C ALA A 346 -1.23 6.50 6.90
N ASN A 347 -2.28 6.43 7.71
CA ASN A 347 -2.42 5.50 8.82
C ASN A 347 -3.26 4.26 8.45
N CYS A 348 -4.18 4.38 7.51
CA CYS A 348 -4.98 3.31 6.91
C CYS A 348 -5.43 3.76 5.53
N GLY A 349 -5.91 2.84 4.69
CA GLY A 349 -6.37 3.23 3.38
C GLY A 349 -7.38 2.28 2.75
N ALA A 350 -8.15 2.79 1.79
CA ALA A 350 -9.07 2.00 0.98
C ALA A 350 -9.27 2.62 -0.40
N LEU A 351 -9.68 1.79 -1.34
CA LEU A 351 -10.11 2.23 -2.67
C LEU A 351 -11.62 2.41 -2.70
N ALA A 352 -12.08 3.52 -3.23
CA ALA A 352 -13.47 3.73 -3.54
C ALA A 352 -13.61 4.34 -4.93
N LEU A 353 -14.41 3.72 -5.80
CA LEU A 353 -14.62 4.11 -7.20
C LEU A 353 -13.33 4.31 -8.03
N GLY A 354 -12.29 3.53 -7.71
CA GLY A 354 -10.99 3.63 -8.37
C GLY A 354 -10.03 4.64 -7.75
N ASP A 355 -10.50 5.53 -6.88
CA ASP A 355 -9.69 6.49 -6.14
C ASP A 355 -9.16 5.90 -4.84
N TYR A 356 -7.95 6.29 -4.46
CA TYR A 356 -7.36 5.91 -3.18
C TYR A 356 -7.62 6.97 -2.12
N TYR A 357 -8.24 6.55 -1.03
CA TYR A 357 -8.48 7.37 0.16
C TYR A 357 -7.66 6.83 1.31
N PHE A 358 -7.05 7.71 2.07
CA PHE A 358 -6.32 7.32 3.27
C PHE A 358 -6.68 8.19 4.47
N GLY A 359 -6.66 7.57 5.64
CA GLY A 359 -6.87 8.23 6.92
C GLY A 359 -5.56 8.62 7.57
N THR A 360 -5.55 9.71 8.31
CA THR A 360 -4.39 10.24 9.02
C THR A 360 -4.51 10.08 10.53
N VAL A 361 -3.40 10.22 11.24
CA VAL A 361 -3.39 10.15 12.72
C VAL A 361 -3.99 11.40 13.38
N ASP A 362 -4.10 12.50 12.67
CA ASP A 362 -4.70 13.77 13.13
C ASP A 362 -6.20 13.87 12.85
N GLY A 363 -6.84 12.79 12.37
CA GLY A 363 -8.29 12.72 12.20
C GLY A 363 -8.79 13.37 10.92
N ARG A 364 -8.07 13.21 9.82
CA ARG A 364 -8.47 13.62 8.48
C ARG A 364 -8.55 12.43 7.53
N VAL A 365 -9.42 12.51 6.55
CA VAL A 365 -9.43 11.64 5.39
C VAL A 365 -8.92 12.43 4.20
N MET A 366 -7.94 11.88 3.50
CA MET A 366 -7.30 12.47 2.35
C MET A 366 -7.63 11.67 1.09
N LYS A 367 -7.76 12.35 -0.03
CA LYS A 367 -7.90 11.73 -1.36
C LYS A 367 -6.57 11.88 -2.11
N PHE A 368 -6.00 10.77 -2.56
CA PHE A 368 -4.74 10.71 -3.30
C PHE A 368 -4.99 10.73 -4.80
N GLY A 369 -4.10 11.37 -5.54
CA GLY A 369 -4.08 11.33 -7.00
C GLY A 369 -5.06 12.30 -7.67
N ASN A 370 -5.54 11.95 -8.86
CA ASN A 370 -6.41 12.78 -9.71
C ASN A 370 -5.74 14.06 -10.20
N ASP A 371 -4.54 13.93 -10.78
CA ASP A 371 -3.74 15.02 -11.34
C ASP A 371 -3.37 16.12 -10.31
N ILE A 372 -3.37 15.78 -9.03
CA ILE A 372 -2.88 16.65 -7.96
C ILE A 372 -1.40 16.38 -7.77
N TYR A 373 -0.57 17.42 -7.83
CA TYR A 373 0.89 17.37 -7.60
C TYR A 373 1.33 18.23 -6.42
N LEU A 374 0.42 18.45 -5.49
CA LEU A 374 0.68 19.12 -4.22
C LEU A 374 0.24 18.19 -3.07
N ASP A 375 0.99 18.18 -2.00
CA ASP A 375 0.60 17.49 -0.77
C ASP A 375 -0.23 18.45 0.11
N ASP A 376 -1.14 17.87 0.92
CA ASP A 376 -1.98 18.59 1.89
C ASP A 376 -2.77 19.77 1.30
N MET A 377 -3.23 19.62 0.06
CA MET A 377 -4.11 20.61 -0.55
C MET A 377 -5.43 20.67 0.23
N LYS A 378 -5.96 21.87 0.43
CA LYS A 378 -7.21 22.07 1.18
C LYS A 378 -8.44 21.59 0.43
N ILE A 379 -9.52 21.39 1.18
CA ILE A 379 -10.82 20.93 0.66
C ILE A 379 -11.35 21.83 -0.47
N ASP A 380 -11.08 23.14 -0.40
CA ASP A 380 -11.48 24.13 -1.39
C ASP A 380 -10.56 24.18 -2.63
N GLY A 381 -9.55 23.32 -2.68
CA GLY A 381 -8.59 23.26 -3.77
C GLY A 381 -7.47 24.29 -3.68
N THR A 382 -7.37 25.03 -2.57
CA THR A 382 -6.30 26.02 -2.36
C THR A 382 -5.13 25.45 -1.54
N GLY A 383 -4.00 26.16 -1.54
CA GLY A 383 -2.84 25.78 -0.75
C GLY A 383 -2.19 24.48 -1.21
N GLY A 384 -1.49 23.84 -0.32
CA GLY A 384 -0.74 22.62 -0.55
C GLY A 384 0.76 22.86 -0.60
N ASP A 385 1.51 21.84 -0.28
CA ASP A 385 2.95 21.84 -0.25
C ASP A 385 3.53 21.10 -1.48
N PRO A 386 4.55 21.65 -2.16
CA PRO A 386 5.21 20.95 -3.25
C PRO A 386 5.85 19.65 -2.80
N ILE A 387 5.75 18.61 -3.63
CA ILE A 387 6.26 17.27 -3.31
C ILE A 387 7.78 17.26 -3.48
N THR A 388 8.50 16.80 -2.47
CA THR A 388 9.95 16.59 -2.58
C THR A 388 10.23 15.15 -3.01
N CYS A 389 10.74 14.99 -4.21
CA CYS A 389 11.20 13.73 -4.76
C CYS A 389 12.72 13.60 -4.58
N SER A 390 13.20 12.45 -4.12
CA SER A 390 14.63 12.22 -3.89
C SER A 390 15.09 10.92 -4.53
N LEU A 391 16.22 11.00 -5.22
CA LEU A 391 16.90 9.87 -5.85
C LEU A 391 18.35 9.85 -5.37
N PHE A 392 18.82 8.70 -4.89
CA PHE A 392 20.25 8.44 -4.70
C PHE A 392 20.61 7.18 -5.49
N SER A 393 21.32 7.35 -6.61
CA SER A 393 21.66 6.26 -7.53
C SER A 393 22.68 5.29 -6.92
N ALA A 394 22.85 4.13 -7.55
CA ALA A 394 24.01 3.29 -7.31
C ALA A 394 25.30 4.01 -7.71
N TYR A 395 26.44 3.58 -7.16
CA TYR A 395 27.76 4.02 -7.60
C TYR A 395 28.11 3.33 -8.92
N SER A 396 28.45 4.14 -9.92
CA SER A 396 28.92 3.67 -11.22
C SER A 396 30.39 3.96 -11.40
N TYR A 397 31.12 2.98 -11.91
CA TYR A 397 32.50 3.12 -12.34
C TYR A 397 32.61 3.55 -13.80
N MET A 398 31.50 3.77 -14.50
CA MET A 398 31.46 4.12 -15.91
C MET A 398 32.41 3.25 -16.74
N GLU A 399 32.28 1.93 -16.63
CA GLU A 399 33.05 0.90 -17.33
C GLU A 399 34.54 0.81 -16.99
N SER A 400 35.11 1.79 -16.25
CA SER A 400 36.55 1.84 -15.94
C SER A 400 36.81 1.97 -14.43
N PRO A 401 36.90 0.85 -13.68
CA PRO A 401 37.05 0.88 -12.22
C PRO A 401 38.44 1.30 -11.75
N THR A 402 39.45 1.22 -12.60
CA THR A 402 40.86 1.52 -12.26
C THR A 402 41.30 2.91 -12.68
N THR A 403 40.44 3.68 -13.38
CA THR A 403 40.79 5.01 -13.90
C THR A 403 40.16 6.08 -13.01
N LEU A 404 41.01 6.99 -12.53
CA LEU A 404 40.54 8.15 -11.80
C LEU A 404 39.81 9.10 -12.75
N LYS A 405 38.62 9.58 -12.36
CA LYS A 405 37.75 10.45 -13.18
C LYS A 405 37.57 11.80 -12.52
N HIS A 406 37.65 12.86 -13.35
CA HIS A 406 37.27 14.21 -12.96
C HIS A 406 35.92 14.56 -13.60
N TRP A 407 34.86 14.53 -12.79
CA TRP A 407 33.49 14.82 -13.18
C TRP A 407 33.31 16.32 -13.34
N LYS A 408 32.81 16.79 -14.48
CA LYS A 408 32.69 18.22 -14.83
C LYS A 408 31.24 18.67 -14.96
N LEU A 409 30.43 17.92 -15.67
CA LEU A 409 29.04 18.31 -15.96
C LEU A 409 28.10 17.13 -15.76
N ILE A 410 26.90 17.45 -15.31
CA ILE A 410 25.78 16.51 -15.22
C ILE A 410 24.58 17.14 -15.91
N ARG A 411 23.80 16.33 -16.64
CA ARG A 411 22.59 16.76 -17.32
C ARG A 411 21.46 15.80 -16.99
N PRO A 412 20.57 16.14 -16.03
CA PRO A 412 19.31 15.42 -15.88
C PRO A 412 18.36 15.80 -17.02
N LEU A 413 17.68 14.80 -17.59
CA LEU A 413 16.65 14.96 -18.61
C LEU A 413 15.28 14.81 -17.96
N PHE A 414 14.58 15.93 -17.82
CA PHE A 414 13.23 15.95 -17.30
C PHE A 414 12.19 16.12 -18.39
N GLN A 415 11.04 15.52 -18.22
CA GLN A 415 9.81 15.86 -18.92
C GLN A 415 8.84 16.48 -17.91
N ALA A 416 8.48 17.75 -18.10
CA ALA A 416 7.61 18.51 -17.21
C ALA A 416 6.89 19.60 -17.99
N LEU A 417 5.89 20.25 -17.39
CA LEU A 417 5.22 21.42 -17.98
C LEU A 417 6.10 22.66 -17.85
N GLN A 418 6.74 22.86 -16.69
CA GLN A 418 7.64 23.95 -16.38
C GLN A 418 9.03 23.42 -15.98
N PRO A 419 10.09 24.23 -16.03
CA PRO A 419 11.40 23.83 -15.58
C PRO A 419 11.39 23.40 -14.11
N PRO A 420 11.71 22.14 -13.78
CA PRO A 420 11.65 21.66 -12.41
C PRO A 420 12.71 22.32 -11.53
N ASN A 421 12.34 22.63 -10.29
CA ASN A 421 13.29 23.10 -9.29
C ASN A 421 14.00 21.90 -8.65
N TYR A 422 15.32 21.79 -8.83
CA TYR A 422 16.10 20.69 -8.31
C TYR A 422 17.46 21.11 -7.75
N ARG A 423 18.02 20.22 -6.94
CA ARG A 423 19.41 20.27 -6.50
C ARG A 423 20.04 18.92 -6.76
N LEU A 424 21.29 18.91 -7.20
CA LEU A 424 22.05 17.71 -7.40
C LEU A 424 23.42 17.79 -6.75
N THR A 425 23.91 16.63 -6.29
CA THR A 425 25.25 16.45 -5.75
C THR A 425 25.80 15.15 -6.31
N LEU A 426 27.07 15.15 -6.66
CA LEU A 426 27.76 13.92 -7.04
C LEU A 426 28.63 13.46 -5.88
N ASN A 427 28.35 12.30 -5.35
CA ASN A 427 29.12 11.64 -4.32
C ASN A 427 30.12 10.70 -4.98
N THR A 428 31.39 10.72 -4.56
CA THR A 428 32.45 9.88 -5.13
C THR A 428 32.98 8.90 -4.08
N ASP A 429 33.51 7.76 -4.53
CA ASP A 429 34.25 6.79 -3.74
C ASP A 429 33.54 6.36 -2.45
N PHE A 430 32.23 6.15 -2.54
CA PHE A 430 31.34 5.72 -1.46
C PHE A 430 31.20 6.70 -0.27
N ASP A 431 31.58 7.97 -0.48
CA ASP A 431 31.26 9.01 0.48
C ASP A 431 29.77 9.38 0.40
N ASN A 432 29.01 8.98 1.40
CA ASN A 432 27.56 9.23 1.49
C ASN A 432 27.23 10.48 2.31
N SER A 433 28.17 11.39 2.48
CA SER A 433 27.93 12.65 3.18
C SER A 433 26.88 13.48 2.40
N ALA A 434 25.77 13.83 3.06
CA ALA A 434 24.73 14.67 2.49
C ALA A 434 25.22 16.11 2.41
N LEU A 435 25.84 16.48 1.30
CA LEU A 435 26.23 17.87 1.04
C LEU A 435 25.03 18.67 0.51
N ALA A 436 25.06 19.99 0.74
CA ALA A 436 24.14 20.91 0.09
C ALA A 436 24.40 20.88 -1.42
N GLY A 437 23.52 20.24 -2.19
CA GLY A 437 23.70 20.06 -3.63
C GLY A 437 23.72 21.38 -4.39
N ASN A 438 24.31 21.33 -5.56
CA ASN A 438 24.32 22.48 -6.50
C ASN A 438 22.89 22.79 -6.94
N PRO A 439 22.42 24.02 -6.89
CA PRO A 439 21.12 24.41 -7.39
C PRO A 439 21.02 24.21 -8.90
N ALA A 440 19.81 24.00 -9.38
CA ALA A 440 19.53 24.06 -10.80
C ALA A 440 19.97 25.40 -11.37
N PRO A 441 20.51 25.46 -12.61
CA PRO A 441 20.72 26.71 -13.28
C PRO A 441 19.39 27.46 -13.41
N PRO A 442 19.40 28.80 -13.41
CA PRO A 442 18.18 29.57 -13.64
C PRO A 442 17.57 29.15 -14.98
N ALA A 443 16.31 28.75 -14.93
CA ALA A 443 15.57 28.40 -16.14
C ALA A 443 15.15 29.72 -16.84
N GLU A 444 15.23 29.73 -18.16
CA GLU A 444 14.55 30.78 -18.93
C GLU A 444 13.03 30.57 -18.75
N PRO A 445 12.29 31.60 -18.34
CA PRO A 445 10.84 31.46 -18.19
C PRO A 445 10.24 31.10 -19.55
N GLN A 446 9.60 29.97 -19.63
CA GLN A 446 8.74 29.61 -20.77
C GLN A 446 7.49 30.47 -20.63
N VAL A 447 7.31 31.43 -21.52
CA VAL A 447 6.10 32.24 -21.59
C VAL A 447 5.00 31.33 -22.14
N GLU A 448 4.08 30.94 -21.28
CA GLU A 448 2.85 30.28 -21.79
C GLU A 448 2.10 31.25 -22.67
N PRO A 449 1.81 30.90 -23.92
CA PRO A 449 1.02 31.76 -24.80
C PRO A 449 -0.41 31.81 -24.31
N LEU A 450 -0.80 32.93 -23.70
CA LEU A 450 -2.19 33.24 -23.38
C LEU A 450 -2.94 33.52 -24.67
N TRP A 451 -4.23 33.13 -24.72
CA TRP A 451 -5.07 33.27 -25.91
C TRP A 451 -5.10 34.69 -26.50
N ASP A 452 -4.98 35.70 -25.66
CA ASP A 452 -5.02 37.12 -26.07
C ASP A 452 -3.64 37.72 -26.40
N ASP A 453 -2.53 37.04 -26.03
CA ASP A 453 -1.14 37.54 -26.22
C ASP A 453 -0.32 36.64 -27.18
N ALA A 454 -0.83 35.52 -27.61
CA ALA A 454 -0.13 34.56 -28.43
C ALA A 454 -0.07 35.00 -29.90
N ILE A 455 1.15 35.09 -30.45
CA ILE A 455 1.40 35.37 -31.87
C ILE A 455 1.31 34.05 -32.65
N TRP A 456 0.41 34.00 -33.65
CA TRP A 456 0.31 32.88 -34.58
C TRP A 456 1.72 32.67 -35.22
N ASP A 457 2.16 31.47 -35.38
CA ASP A 457 3.47 31.02 -35.85
C ASP A 457 4.61 31.08 -34.82
N GLN A 458 4.43 31.63 -33.61
CA GLN A 458 5.44 31.64 -32.54
C GLN A 458 4.96 30.95 -31.27
N ALA A 459 3.67 30.73 -31.11
CA ALA A 459 3.06 30.11 -29.93
C ALA A 459 2.82 28.62 -30.16
N PHE A 460 3.31 27.80 -29.23
CA PHE A 460 3.02 26.36 -29.19
C PHE A 460 1.78 26.10 -28.33
N TRP A 461 0.71 25.73 -28.97
CA TRP A 461 -0.55 25.37 -28.32
C TRP A 461 -0.51 23.93 -27.80
N SER A 462 0.37 23.61 -26.89
CA SER A 462 0.36 22.29 -26.33
C SER A 462 0.59 22.34 -24.81
N SER A 463 -0.33 21.73 -24.10
CA SER A 463 -0.13 21.25 -22.74
C SER A 463 0.81 20.02 -22.70
N ALA A 464 1.62 19.81 -23.73
CA ALA A 464 2.52 18.67 -23.82
C ALA A 464 3.73 18.87 -22.89
N LEU A 465 4.10 17.81 -22.19
CA LEU A 465 5.33 17.78 -21.40
C LEU A 465 6.53 18.16 -22.26
N THR A 466 7.29 19.14 -21.81
CA THR A 466 8.51 19.63 -22.47
C THR A 466 9.73 18.97 -21.88
N THR A 467 10.75 18.72 -22.71
CA THR A 467 12.01 18.13 -22.24
C THR A 467 12.98 19.22 -21.80
N PHE A 468 13.28 19.27 -20.51
CA PHE A 468 14.29 20.13 -19.90
C PHE A 468 15.59 19.37 -19.72
N ARG A 469 16.71 19.93 -20.20
CA ARG A 469 18.02 19.28 -20.19
C ARG A 469 19.18 20.26 -19.94
N PRO A 470 19.15 21.04 -18.85
CA PRO A 470 20.23 21.97 -18.56
C PRO A 470 21.47 21.23 -18.05
N TRP A 471 22.65 21.72 -18.46
CA TRP A 471 23.90 21.24 -17.91
C TRP A 471 24.20 21.92 -16.57
N VAL A 472 24.55 21.11 -15.58
CA VAL A 472 24.97 21.58 -14.25
C VAL A 472 26.45 21.30 -14.06
N GLY A 473 27.24 22.33 -13.73
CA GLY A 473 28.63 22.17 -13.40
C GLY A 473 28.83 21.49 -12.06
N VAL A 474 29.66 20.46 -12.04
CA VAL A 474 30.13 19.78 -10.83
C VAL A 474 31.64 19.73 -10.85
N SER A 475 32.27 19.61 -9.69
CA SER A 475 33.72 19.38 -9.60
C SER A 475 33.95 18.29 -8.56
N ALA A 476 34.07 17.07 -9.05
CA ALA A 476 34.27 15.89 -8.19
C ALA A 476 35.39 15.03 -8.80
N LEU A 477 36.21 14.42 -7.95
CA LEU A 477 37.31 13.52 -8.33
C LEU A 477 37.11 12.19 -7.62
N GLY A 478 37.19 11.09 -8.35
CA GLY A 478 37.03 9.76 -7.79
C GLY A 478 37.06 8.67 -8.84
N PHE A 479 37.05 7.41 -8.41
CA PHE A 479 37.00 6.24 -9.28
C PHE A 479 35.56 5.90 -9.68
N CYS A 480 34.63 6.09 -8.78
CA CYS A 480 33.20 5.88 -9.03
C CYS A 480 32.39 7.06 -8.49
N ALA A 481 31.15 7.19 -8.98
CA ALA A 481 30.28 8.28 -8.56
C ALA A 481 28.81 7.82 -8.47
N ALA A 482 28.07 8.43 -7.55
CA ALA A 482 26.64 8.27 -7.39
C ALA A 482 25.97 9.64 -7.34
N LEU A 483 24.83 9.76 -8.02
CA LEU A 483 24.04 10.99 -8.09
C LEU A 483 23.05 11.04 -6.93
N LEU A 484 23.11 12.10 -6.13
CA LEU A 484 22.03 12.50 -5.24
C LEU A 484 21.25 13.65 -5.90
N LEU A 485 19.99 13.40 -6.25
CA LEU A 485 19.10 14.37 -6.90
C LEU A 485 17.88 14.57 -6.00
N LYS A 486 17.58 15.83 -5.69
CA LYS A 486 16.34 16.25 -5.02
C LYS A 486 15.59 17.20 -5.94
N VAL A 487 14.35 16.89 -6.21
CA VAL A 487 13.46 17.67 -7.08
C VAL A 487 12.23 18.07 -6.29
N THR A 488 11.86 19.33 -6.37
CA THR A 488 10.60 19.83 -5.80
C THR A 488 9.62 20.00 -6.95
N VAL A 489 8.52 19.26 -6.89
CA VAL A 489 7.51 19.21 -7.94
C VAL A 489 6.16 19.71 -7.44
N ASN A 490 5.45 20.40 -8.31
CA ASN A 490 4.06 20.85 -8.13
C ASN A 490 3.20 20.55 -9.37
N GLU A 491 3.78 19.81 -10.32
CA GLU A 491 3.16 19.46 -11.59
C GLU A 491 3.70 18.10 -12.09
N PRO A 492 3.10 17.50 -13.13
CA PRO A 492 3.59 16.24 -13.71
C PRO A 492 5.06 16.37 -14.10
N THR A 493 5.91 15.58 -13.47
CA THR A 493 7.36 15.62 -13.71
C THR A 493 7.91 14.20 -13.79
N SER A 494 8.68 13.93 -14.84
CA SER A 494 9.34 12.63 -15.05
C SER A 494 10.83 12.84 -15.28
N LEU A 495 11.65 12.00 -14.66
CA LEU A 495 13.08 11.90 -14.92
C LEU A 495 13.33 10.75 -15.89
N VAL A 496 13.79 11.08 -17.10
CA VAL A 496 13.98 10.10 -18.18
C VAL A 496 15.38 9.51 -18.18
N ALA A 497 16.40 10.37 -18.02
CA ALA A 497 17.80 9.96 -18.04
C ALA A 497 18.66 10.96 -17.28
N VAL A 498 19.90 10.56 -17.00
CA VAL A 498 20.96 11.46 -16.50
C VAL A 498 22.22 11.20 -17.29
N GLU A 499 22.81 12.26 -17.81
CA GLU A 499 24.05 12.19 -18.58
C GLU A 499 25.20 12.84 -17.79
N PHE A 500 26.38 12.25 -17.94
CA PHE A 500 27.59 12.67 -17.24
C PHE A 500 28.69 13.01 -18.23
N VAL A 501 29.43 14.08 -17.93
CA VAL A 501 30.67 14.44 -18.63
C VAL A 501 31.82 14.43 -17.64
N PHE A 502 32.81 13.60 -17.92
CA PHE A 502 34.03 13.48 -17.11
C PHE A 502 35.27 13.38 -17.99
N GLU A 503 36.40 13.69 -17.40
CA GLU A 503 37.74 13.46 -17.98
C GLU A 503 38.38 12.28 -17.28
N GLU A 504 38.96 11.39 -18.05
CA GLU A 504 39.73 10.26 -17.49
C GLU A 504 41.14 10.73 -17.18
N GLY A 505 41.61 10.46 -15.97
CA GLY A 505 42.99 10.64 -15.54
C GLY A 505 43.86 9.42 -15.88
N GLY A 506 45.12 9.44 -15.46
CA GLY A 506 45.99 8.28 -15.60
C GLY A 506 45.55 7.12 -14.73
N VAL A 507 45.91 5.90 -15.13
CA VAL A 507 45.76 4.69 -14.30
C VAL A 507 46.72 4.85 -13.13
N VAL A 508 46.20 4.70 -11.90
CA VAL A 508 46.99 4.78 -10.66
C VAL A 508 47.43 3.34 -10.27
#